data_48ca3fd161003e76731e46f166e000ef
#
_entry.id   48ca3fd161003e76731e46f166e000ef
#
_cell.length_a   1.000
_cell.length_b   1.000
_cell.length_c   1.000
_cell.angle_alpha   90.00
_cell.angle_beta   90.00
_cell.angle_gamma   90.00
#
_symmetry.space_group_name_H-M   'P 1'
#
loop_
_entity.id
_entity.type
_entity.pdbx_description
1 polymer ?
#
loop_
_entity_poly.entity_id
_entity_poly.type
_entity_poly.pdbx_seq_one_letter_code
_entity_poly.pdbx_strand_id
1 'polypeptide(L)'
;MLGIEDKRKRTLNAVSSIYEAVAELEDLYPGRHFTPDGHMVGSLGEVVASEWYDIELYEASHPVHDAFAPDGKQVQIKATQSDKIGMGDEPQYLIVLKLGRNGEFTEIYNGPGKAAWEAAGKRQKTGQCHISLSKLKALSAQVDENKRAPRRH
;
A
#
# COMPACT_ATOMS: atom_id res chain seq x y z
N MET A 1 25.01 -7.21 -8.04
CA MET A 1 23.57 -7.14 -7.71
C MET A 1 23.41 -6.99 -6.19
N LEU A 2 22.57 -6.06 -5.77
CA LEU A 2 22.28 -5.84 -4.34
C LEU A 2 21.46 -7.00 -3.78
N GLY A 3 21.77 -7.45 -2.58
CA GLY A 3 20.93 -8.38 -1.85
C GLY A 3 19.58 -7.75 -1.46
N ILE A 4 18.59 -8.60 -1.16
CA ILE A 4 17.24 -8.14 -0.78
C ILE A 4 17.29 -7.22 0.45
N GLU A 5 18.10 -7.59 1.45
CA GLU A 5 18.25 -6.82 2.68
C GLU A 5 18.87 -5.44 2.42
N ASP A 6 19.90 -5.36 1.59
CA ASP A 6 20.52 -4.09 1.19
C ASP A 6 19.53 -3.21 0.42
N LYS A 7 18.76 -3.80 -0.47
CA LYS A 7 17.75 -3.09 -1.24
C LYS A 7 16.66 -2.52 -0.33
N ARG A 8 16.16 -3.33 0.61
CA ARG A 8 15.17 -2.90 1.60
C ARG A 8 15.67 -1.71 2.43
N LYS A 9 16.88 -1.81 2.95
CA LYS A 9 17.49 -0.76 3.76
C LYS A 9 17.65 0.54 2.98
N ARG A 10 18.14 0.44 1.74
CA ARG A 10 18.30 1.62 0.87
C ARG A 10 16.98 2.25 0.49
N THR A 11 15.94 1.46 0.27
CA THR A 11 14.57 1.95 0.01
C THR A 11 14.06 2.75 1.20
N LEU A 12 14.16 2.21 2.41
CA LEU A 12 13.74 2.91 3.64
C LEU A 12 14.49 4.22 3.83
N ASN A 13 15.81 4.21 3.62
CA ASN A 13 16.62 5.42 3.75
C ASN A 13 16.23 6.48 2.72
N ALA A 14 15.98 6.08 1.48
CA ALA A 14 15.55 7.01 0.43
C ALA A 14 14.18 7.63 0.75
N VAL A 15 13.23 6.82 1.20
CA VAL A 15 11.89 7.31 1.60
C VAL A 15 12.01 8.28 2.78
N SER A 16 12.80 7.95 3.80
CA SER A 16 13.05 8.85 4.94
C SER A 16 13.64 10.18 4.48
N SER A 17 14.59 10.18 3.55
CA SER A 17 15.19 11.38 3.00
C SER A 17 14.18 12.27 2.28
N ILE A 18 13.24 11.68 1.55
CA ILE A 18 12.13 12.41 0.90
C ILE A 18 11.30 13.15 1.95
N TYR A 19 10.91 12.47 3.02
CA TYR A 19 10.04 13.04 4.06
C TYR A 19 10.78 14.05 4.93
N GLU A 20 12.08 13.90 5.14
CA GLU A 20 12.91 14.92 5.77
C GLU A 20 12.94 16.20 4.93
N ALA A 21 13.10 16.08 3.61
CA ALA A 21 13.05 17.21 2.69
C ALA A 21 11.68 17.87 2.67
N VAL A 22 10.60 17.10 2.70
CA VAL A 22 9.23 17.64 2.80
C VAL A 22 9.07 18.46 4.07
N ALA A 23 9.50 17.94 5.22
CA ALA A 23 9.41 18.62 6.51
C ALA A 23 10.20 19.96 6.50
N GLU A 24 11.39 19.96 5.92
CA GLU A 24 12.20 21.17 5.78
C GLU A 24 11.51 22.22 4.92
N LEU A 25 10.94 21.83 3.78
CA LEU A 25 10.21 22.75 2.90
C LEU A 25 8.98 23.33 3.58
N GLU A 26 8.23 22.53 4.33
CA GLU A 26 7.05 22.98 5.06
C GLU A 26 7.41 23.94 6.20
N ASP A 27 8.56 23.73 6.82
CA ASP A 27 9.09 24.62 7.85
C ASP A 27 9.54 25.95 7.28
N LEU A 28 10.20 25.95 6.11
CA LEU A 28 10.64 27.14 5.40
C LEU A 28 9.48 27.97 4.83
N TYR A 29 8.40 27.31 4.44
CA TYR A 29 7.24 27.96 3.81
C TYR A 29 5.95 27.62 4.55
N PRO A 30 5.71 28.22 5.72
CA PRO A 30 4.52 27.92 6.53
C PRO A 30 3.22 28.08 5.74
N GLY A 31 2.31 27.13 5.92
CA GLY A 31 1.00 27.11 5.23
C GLY A 31 1.01 26.46 3.86
N ARG A 32 2.17 26.07 3.35
CA ARG A 32 2.27 25.29 2.10
C ARG A 32 2.52 23.82 2.39
N HIS A 33 2.01 22.95 1.51
CA HIS A 33 2.16 21.50 1.65
C HIS A 33 3.01 20.96 0.51
N PHE A 34 3.99 20.15 0.86
CA PHE A 34 4.93 19.54 -0.08
C PHE A 34 4.86 18.01 -0.03
N THR A 35 3.80 17.47 0.53
CA THR A 35 3.59 16.03 0.65
C THR A 35 3.55 15.39 -0.74
N PRO A 36 4.26 14.25 -0.97
CA PRO A 36 4.21 13.54 -2.25
C PRO A 36 2.77 13.16 -2.63
N ASP A 37 2.49 13.19 -3.93
CA ASP A 37 1.16 12.86 -4.44
C ASP A 37 0.88 11.35 -4.47
N GLY A 38 -0.35 10.99 -4.84
CA GLY A 38 -0.80 9.60 -4.88
C GLY A 38 -0.03 8.71 -5.85
N HIS A 39 0.52 9.29 -6.93
CA HIS A 39 1.33 8.53 -7.88
C HIS A 39 2.63 8.03 -7.26
N MET A 40 3.36 8.91 -6.59
CA MET A 40 4.58 8.54 -5.87
C MET A 40 4.28 7.56 -4.73
N VAL A 41 3.26 7.84 -3.94
CA VAL A 41 2.87 6.98 -2.81
C VAL A 41 2.48 5.58 -3.30
N GLY A 42 1.73 5.50 -4.39
CA GLY A 42 1.35 4.23 -5.00
C GLY A 42 2.56 3.41 -5.45
N SER A 43 3.48 4.05 -6.17
CA SER A 43 4.71 3.38 -6.63
C SER A 43 5.58 2.89 -5.47
N LEU A 44 5.74 3.72 -4.44
CA LEU A 44 6.47 3.33 -3.23
C LEU A 44 5.80 2.14 -2.53
N GLY A 45 4.47 2.15 -2.43
CA GLY A 45 3.71 1.06 -1.84
C GLY A 45 3.93 -0.27 -2.56
N GLU A 46 3.91 -0.26 -3.88
CA GLU A 46 4.17 -1.45 -4.69
C GLU A 46 5.58 -2.01 -4.44
N VAL A 47 6.57 -1.14 -4.47
CA VAL A 47 7.98 -1.53 -4.24
C VAL A 47 8.16 -2.09 -2.83
N VAL A 48 7.66 -1.40 -1.80
CA VAL A 48 7.76 -1.86 -0.42
C VAL A 48 7.04 -3.19 -0.22
N ALA A 49 5.84 -3.35 -0.79
CA ALA A 49 5.11 -4.61 -0.72
C ALA A 49 5.90 -5.76 -1.36
N SER A 50 6.56 -5.52 -2.50
CA SER A 50 7.38 -6.55 -3.15
C SER A 50 8.60 -6.96 -2.31
N GLU A 51 9.06 -6.09 -1.43
CA GLU A 51 10.16 -6.39 -0.50
C GLU A 51 9.68 -7.14 0.75
N TRP A 52 8.46 -6.84 1.23
CA TRP A 52 7.91 -7.40 2.46
C TRP A 52 7.23 -8.75 2.27
N TYR A 53 6.56 -8.92 1.12
CA TYR A 53 5.75 -10.11 0.86
C TYR A 53 6.34 -10.94 -0.27
N ASP A 54 6.07 -12.23 -0.26
CA ASP A 54 6.48 -13.14 -1.33
C ASP A 54 5.52 -13.00 -2.52
N ILE A 55 5.67 -11.89 -3.24
CA ILE A 55 4.88 -11.54 -4.41
C ILE A 55 5.81 -11.01 -5.50
N GLU A 56 5.38 -11.12 -6.74
CA GLU A 56 6.07 -10.52 -7.89
C GLU A 56 5.17 -9.46 -8.51
N LEU A 57 5.74 -8.27 -8.73
CA LEU A 57 5.01 -7.19 -9.37
C LEU A 57 4.81 -7.50 -10.86
N TYR A 58 3.62 -7.21 -11.37
CA TYR A 58 3.41 -7.14 -12.81
C TYR A 58 4.13 -5.92 -13.38
N GLU A 59 4.35 -5.94 -14.68
CA GLU A 59 4.79 -4.74 -15.38
C GLU A 59 3.70 -3.65 -15.26
N ALA A 60 4.11 -2.39 -15.40
CA ALA A 60 3.20 -1.26 -15.28
C ALA A 60 1.96 -1.42 -16.17
N SER A 61 0.83 -0.92 -15.69
CA SER A 61 -0.46 -0.90 -16.40
C SER A 61 -1.20 -2.24 -16.49
N HIS A 62 -0.94 -3.17 -15.58
CA HIS A 62 -1.76 -4.38 -15.49
C HIS A 62 -3.14 -4.04 -14.88
N PRO A 63 -4.27 -4.50 -15.50
CA PRO A 63 -5.61 -4.18 -14.99
C PRO A 63 -5.86 -4.75 -13.59
N VAL A 64 -6.46 -3.95 -12.72
CA VAL A 64 -6.92 -4.26 -11.35
C VAL A 64 -5.80 -4.67 -10.39
N HIS A 65 -4.92 -5.58 -10.77
CA HIS A 65 -3.92 -6.17 -9.86
C HIS A 65 -2.52 -5.69 -10.20
N ASP A 66 -1.70 -5.55 -9.15
CA ASP A 66 -0.34 -5.02 -9.24
C ASP A 66 0.72 -6.12 -9.16
N ALA A 67 0.34 -7.29 -8.63
CA ALA A 67 1.27 -8.38 -8.35
C ALA A 67 0.56 -9.73 -8.34
N PHE A 68 1.34 -10.80 -8.22
CA PHE A 68 0.83 -12.14 -7.99
C PHE A 68 1.68 -12.87 -6.94
N ALA A 69 1.02 -13.76 -6.18
CA ALA A 69 1.64 -14.59 -5.17
C ALA A 69 2.08 -15.96 -5.75
N PRO A 70 2.91 -16.76 -5.03
CA PRO A 70 3.39 -18.05 -5.53
C PRO A 70 2.28 -19.06 -5.88
N ASP A 71 1.12 -18.96 -5.23
CA ASP A 71 -0.05 -19.81 -5.51
C ASP A 71 -0.85 -19.33 -6.74
N GLY A 72 -0.38 -18.30 -7.42
CA GLY A 72 -1.01 -17.72 -8.60
C GLY A 72 -2.10 -16.70 -8.31
N LYS A 73 -2.43 -16.45 -7.05
CA LYS A 73 -3.43 -15.44 -6.70
C LYS A 73 -2.94 -14.05 -7.00
N GLN A 74 -3.82 -13.24 -7.57
CA GLN A 74 -3.50 -11.88 -7.95
C GLN A 74 -3.72 -10.93 -6.77
N VAL A 75 -2.84 -9.96 -6.62
CA VAL A 75 -2.80 -9.04 -5.48
C VAL A 75 -2.91 -7.60 -5.97
N GLN A 76 -3.85 -6.86 -5.38
CA GLN A 76 -3.87 -5.40 -5.51
C GLN A 76 -3.17 -4.80 -4.30
N ILE A 77 -2.31 -3.81 -4.55
CA ILE A 77 -1.57 -3.10 -3.51
C ILE A 77 -2.11 -1.68 -3.44
N LYS A 78 -2.52 -1.25 -2.26
CA LYS A 78 -2.94 0.12 -2.00
C LYS A 78 -2.06 0.72 -0.92
N ALA A 79 -1.50 1.89 -1.19
CA ALA A 79 -0.77 2.67 -0.20
C ALA A 79 -1.44 4.03 -0.05
N THR A 80 -1.50 4.53 1.17
CA THR A 80 -2.16 5.79 1.45
C THR A 80 -1.48 6.55 2.57
N GLN A 81 -1.51 7.87 2.49
CA GLN A 81 -1.14 8.78 3.57
C GLN A 81 -2.37 9.21 4.38
N SER A 82 -3.56 8.96 3.87
CA SER A 82 -4.82 9.31 4.53
C SER A 82 -5.35 8.18 5.41
N ASP A 83 -6.59 8.29 5.87
CA ASP A 83 -7.23 7.31 6.73
C ASP A 83 -8.19 6.38 5.98
N LYS A 84 -8.14 6.39 4.65
CA LYS A 84 -9.00 5.56 3.79
C LYS A 84 -8.31 5.22 2.48
N ILE A 85 -8.84 4.21 1.79
CA ILE A 85 -8.46 3.87 0.42
C ILE A 85 -9.69 3.82 -0.48
N GLY A 86 -9.46 3.91 -1.79
CA GLY A 86 -10.48 3.70 -2.81
C GLY A 86 -10.17 2.48 -3.66
N MET A 87 -11.20 1.73 -4.02
CA MET A 87 -11.10 0.57 -4.90
C MET A 87 -12.06 0.72 -6.08
N GLY A 88 -11.56 0.46 -7.29
CA GLY A 88 -12.39 0.48 -8.51
C GLY A 88 -13.10 -0.83 -8.78
N ASP A 89 -12.51 -1.93 -8.38
CA ASP A 89 -13.01 -3.29 -8.59
C ASP A 89 -12.69 -4.16 -7.37
N GLU A 90 -13.36 -5.32 -7.28
CA GLU A 90 -13.07 -6.30 -6.24
C GLU A 90 -11.75 -7.02 -6.57
N PRO A 91 -10.68 -6.83 -5.76
CA PRO A 91 -9.45 -7.57 -5.98
C PRO A 91 -9.55 -9.00 -5.43
N GLN A 92 -8.76 -9.92 -5.98
CA GLN A 92 -8.69 -11.27 -5.47
C GLN A 92 -8.02 -11.28 -4.09
N TYR A 93 -6.83 -10.69 -3.99
CA TYR A 93 -6.14 -10.38 -2.73
C TYR A 93 -5.89 -8.88 -2.64
N LEU A 94 -5.84 -8.37 -1.42
CA LEU A 94 -5.59 -6.96 -1.15
C LEU A 94 -4.54 -6.81 -0.07
N ILE A 95 -3.53 -5.99 -0.33
CA ILE A 95 -2.58 -5.51 0.67
C ILE A 95 -2.74 -4.00 0.76
N VAL A 96 -2.93 -3.49 1.99
CA VAL A 96 -3.04 -2.05 2.24
C VAL A 96 -1.93 -1.62 3.20
N LEU A 97 -1.17 -0.63 2.79
CA LEU A 97 -0.08 -0.06 3.56
C LEU A 97 -0.37 1.41 3.86
N LYS A 98 -0.11 1.83 5.09
CA LYS A 98 -0.16 3.24 5.50
C LYS A 98 1.26 3.81 5.48
N LEU A 99 1.43 4.91 4.79
CA LEU A 99 2.69 5.67 4.81
C LEU A 99 2.56 6.82 5.78
N GLY A 100 3.37 6.80 6.83
CA GLY A 100 3.42 7.83 7.85
C GLY A 100 4.26 9.04 7.42
N ARG A 101 4.14 10.15 8.15
CA ARG A 101 4.90 11.38 7.88
C ARG A 101 6.41 11.21 8.08
N ASN A 102 6.83 10.20 8.83
CA ASN A 102 8.24 9.86 9.03
C ASN A 102 8.80 8.99 7.89
N GLY A 103 8.02 8.67 6.88
CA GLY A 103 8.42 7.80 5.77
C GLY A 103 8.34 6.31 6.07
N GLU A 104 7.76 5.92 7.21
CA GLU A 104 7.59 4.52 7.58
C GLU A 104 6.27 3.96 7.08
N PHE A 105 6.30 2.72 6.59
CA PHE A 105 5.11 1.99 6.15
C PHE A 105 4.62 1.05 7.25
N THR A 106 3.31 0.93 7.35
CA THR A 106 2.64 0.02 8.30
C THR A 106 1.61 -0.79 7.53
N GLU A 107 1.58 -2.11 7.75
CA GLU A 107 0.54 -2.97 7.19
C GLU A 107 -0.79 -2.68 7.88
N ILE A 108 -1.82 -2.39 7.08
CA ILE A 108 -3.19 -2.19 7.56
C ILE A 108 -4.04 -3.43 7.29
N TYR A 109 -3.88 -4.01 6.10
CA TYR A 109 -4.66 -5.17 5.67
C TYR A 109 -3.82 -6.08 4.78
N ASN A 110 -3.97 -7.38 4.97
CA ASN A 110 -3.41 -8.40 4.10
C ASN A 110 -4.37 -9.59 4.10
N GLY A 111 -5.12 -9.78 3.02
CA GLY A 111 -6.09 -10.85 2.96
C GLY A 111 -6.93 -10.85 1.69
N PRO A 112 -8.01 -11.66 1.67
CA PRO A 112 -8.92 -11.70 0.54
C PRO A 112 -9.54 -10.33 0.27
N GLY A 113 -9.63 -9.96 -0.99
CA GLY A 113 -10.22 -8.68 -1.39
C GLY A 113 -11.73 -8.61 -1.16
N LYS A 114 -12.40 -9.76 -1.16
CA LYS A 114 -13.86 -9.84 -1.01
C LYS A 114 -14.37 -9.17 0.27
N ALA A 115 -13.75 -9.46 1.42
CA ALA A 115 -14.18 -8.88 2.70
C ALA A 115 -14.08 -7.35 2.70
N ALA A 116 -12.98 -6.81 2.16
CA ALA A 116 -12.81 -5.37 2.05
C ALA A 116 -13.80 -4.74 1.07
N TRP A 117 -14.02 -5.40 -0.07
CA TRP A 117 -14.97 -4.93 -1.09
C TRP A 117 -16.40 -4.88 -0.57
N GLU A 118 -16.86 -5.92 0.12
CA GLU A 118 -18.20 -5.99 0.69
C GLU A 118 -18.41 -4.95 1.81
N ALA A 119 -17.36 -4.62 2.54
CA ALA A 119 -17.41 -3.63 3.62
C ALA A 119 -17.24 -2.18 3.13
N ALA A 120 -16.83 -1.98 1.89
CA ALA A 120 -16.65 -0.65 1.30
C ALA A 120 -17.99 0.05 1.09
N GLY A 121 -17.95 1.38 1.04
CA GLY A 121 -19.13 2.21 0.77
C GLY A 121 -19.59 2.12 -0.67
N LYS A 122 -20.65 2.86 -0.99
CA LYS A 122 -21.21 2.92 -2.35
C LYS A 122 -20.20 3.53 -3.33
N ARG A 123 -20.31 3.10 -4.58
CA ARG A 123 -19.50 3.65 -5.68
C ARG A 123 -19.76 5.15 -5.83
N GLN A 124 -18.69 5.91 -5.79
CA GLN A 124 -18.73 7.36 -5.92
C GLN A 124 -18.63 7.80 -7.40
N LYS A 125 -18.76 9.10 -7.66
CA LYS A 125 -18.65 9.67 -9.01
C LYS A 125 -17.31 9.37 -9.68
N THR A 126 -16.25 9.20 -8.88
CA THR A 126 -14.92 8.82 -9.35
C THR A 126 -14.85 7.37 -9.84
N GLY A 127 -15.91 6.59 -9.66
CA GLY A 127 -15.93 5.15 -9.96
C GLY A 127 -15.35 4.28 -8.86
N GLN A 128 -15.01 4.86 -7.71
CA GLN A 128 -14.39 4.13 -6.61
C GLN A 128 -15.34 3.96 -5.42
N CYS A 129 -15.15 2.84 -4.71
CA CYS A 129 -15.75 2.57 -3.42
C CYS A 129 -14.69 2.78 -2.35
N HIS A 130 -15.02 3.50 -1.27
CA HIS A 130 -14.05 3.83 -0.22
C HIS A 130 -14.27 2.99 1.03
N ILE A 131 -13.17 2.67 1.72
CA ILE A 131 -13.19 2.01 3.02
C ILE A 131 -12.13 2.65 3.92
N SER A 132 -12.48 2.84 5.20
CA SER A 132 -11.56 3.43 6.18
C SER A 132 -10.49 2.43 6.61
N LEU A 133 -9.33 2.95 7.03
CA LEU A 133 -8.26 2.10 7.56
C LEU A 133 -8.67 1.42 8.86
N SER A 134 -9.48 2.06 9.70
CA SER A 134 -9.97 1.43 10.94
C SER A 134 -10.86 0.22 10.66
N LYS A 135 -11.72 0.29 9.64
CA LYS A 135 -12.51 -0.86 9.19
C LYS A 135 -11.62 -1.98 8.66
N LEU A 136 -10.64 -1.63 7.84
CA LEU A 136 -9.68 -2.60 7.31
C LEU A 136 -8.87 -3.29 8.41
N LYS A 137 -8.44 -2.56 9.43
CA LYS A 137 -7.75 -3.15 10.59
C LYS A 137 -8.63 -4.17 11.32
N ALA A 138 -9.90 -3.84 11.53
CA ALA A 138 -10.84 -4.74 12.17
C ALA A 138 -11.05 -6.02 11.34
N LEU A 139 -11.20 -5.87 10.03
CA LEU A 139 -11.29 -7.03 9.12
C LEU A 139 -10.00 -7.85 9.10
N SER A 140 -8.85 -7.17 9.11
CA SER A 140 -7.54 -7.84 9.10
C SER A 140 -7.35 -8.75 10.30
N ALA A 141 -7.83 -8.34 11.47
CA ALA A 141 -7.76 -9.14 12.69
C ALA A 141 -8.51 -10.48 12.58
N GLN A 142 -9.46 -10.58 11.64
CA GLN A 142 -10.28 -11.78 11.42
C GLN A 142 -9.78 -12.65 10.27
N VAL A 143 -8.74 -12.22 9.55
CA VAL A 143 -8.20 -12.99 8.42
C VAL A 143 -7.33 -14.12 8.94
N ASP A 144 -7.63 -15.35 8.51
CA ASP A 144 -6.79 -16.51 8.83
C ASP A 144 -5.41 -16.38 8.17
N GLU A 145 -4.38 -16.82 8.85
CA GLU A 145 -2.99 -16.70 8.38
C GLU A 145 -2.78 -17.34 7.00
N ASN A 146 -3.43 -18.47 6.73
CA ASN A 146 -3.35 -19.17 5.44
C ASN A 146 -4.05 -18.43 4.29
N LYS A 147 -4.78 -17.35 4.58
CA LYS A 147 -5.44 -16.49 3.58
C LYS A 147 -4.72 -15.17 3.38
N ARG A 148 -3.56 -15.00 3.98
CA ARG A 148 -2.71 -13.82 3.79
C ARG A 148 -1.67 -14.09 2.73
N ALA A 149 -1.22 -13.04 2.03
CA ALA A 149 -0.02 -13.14 1.21
C ALA A 149 1.17 -13.42 2.13
N PRO A 150 2.01 -14.42 1.84
CA PRO A 150 3.11 -14.78 2.73
C PRO A 150 4.17 -13.68 2.79
N ARG A 151 4.77 -13.50 3.96
CA ARG A 151 5.88 -12.57 4.12
C ARG A 151 7.18 -13.22 3.63
N ARG A 152 8.08 -12.39 3.11
CA ARG A 152 9.44 -12.83 2.81
C ARG A 152 10.22 -13.01 4.10
N HIS A 153 11.06 -14.00 4.12
CA HIS A 153 11.95 -14.29 5.24
C HIS A 153 13.32 -13.65 5.05
#